data_3fe422415d5d2d6c9215a67d7739ae77
#
_entry.id   3fe422415d5d2d6c9215a67d7739ae77
#
_cell.length_a   1.000
_cell.length_b   1.000
_cell.length_c   1.000
_cell.angle_alpha   90.00
_cell.angle_beta   90.00
_cell.angle_gamma   90.00
#
_symmetry.space_group_name_H-M   'P 1'
#
loop_
_entity.id
_entity.type
_entity.pdbx_description
1 polymer ?
#
loop_
_entity_poly.entity_id
_entity_poly.type
_entity_poly.pdbx_seq_one_letter_code
_entity_poly.pdbx_strand_id
1 'polypeptide(L)'
;MTMIEKVYNFIRENDMLQDGDTVVCGLSGGADSVCLLLSLLKNAEKLNISVEALHINHCLRGIESDRDEQFCRDLCHRLGVPFSAVSCDVKAFAEQNSLSTEEAARKLRYEQFHLFSKGKKLATAHNANDNLETVILNLSRGTALKGLAGIPVVRGNIIRPLLVCTRDEIERYLVSGGQDWITDSTNLSDDYTRNKIRHQILPLMQEINTSVIETSVRSISAVRSEENFIGSQVDEALSACRSGDKFVGLSNYNGVIRKRCLARLLSDNALPYSYKRLEQADGILLSGGKLNISHNRYLVSDGNSIELVFISEKKHETLKSDLKIGNNSIFPDKTLVSELIECDDLPKNDCINKKSTFYLLDYDKIIGRAVVRSRVFGDKIMLKGRNFNSSVKKLINEKIPSAQRDTLHFIEDEEGTIFAEDLGIAQRVAPDEMTKRFLRIHIKTN
;
A
#
# COMPACT_ATOMS: atom_id res chain seq x y z
N MET A 1 -21.30 -2.96 -39.01
CA MET A 1 -19.89 -3.13 -38.55
C MET A 1 -19.78 -4.53 -37.95
N THR A 2 -18.92 -5.36 -38.49
CA THR A 2 -18.66 -6.71 -37.97
C THR A 2 -17.89 -6.62 -36.64
N MET A 3 -17.89 -7.70 -35.83
CA MET A 3 -17.12 -7.78 -34.61
C MET A 3 -15.60 -7.56 -34.86
N ILE A 4 -15.07 -8.10 -35.93
CA ILE A 4 -13.67 -7.94 -36.35
C ILE A 4 -13.31 -6.48 -36.64
N GLU A 5 -14.19 -5.77 -37.37
CA GLU A 5 -14.02 -4.34 -37.64
C GLU A 5 -14.10 -3.51 -36.35
N LYS A 6 -15.02 -3.89 -35.44
CA LYS A 6 -15.15 -3.26 -34.11
C LYS A 6 -13.84 -3.36 -33.30
N VAL A 7 -13.24 -4.54 -33.30
CA VAL A 7 -11.93 -4.80 -32.64
C VAL A 7 -10.81 -4.00 -33.32
N TYR A 8 -10.76 -4.00 -34.67
CA TYR A 8 -9.77 -3.22 -35.42
C TYR A 8 -9.81 -1.74 -35.08
N ASN A 9 -11.01 -1.14 -35.16
CA ASN A 9 -11.18 0.27 -34.85
C ASN A 9 -10.78 0.58 -33.40
N PHE A 10 -11.17 -0.28 -32.46
CA PHE A 10 -10.84 -0.10 -31.05
C PHE A 10 -9.33 -0.18 -30.77
N ILE A 11 -8.60 -1.05 -31.47
CA ILE A 11 -7.13 -1.12 -31.42
C ILE A 11 -6.52 0.19 -31.92
N ARG A 12 -7.01 0.72 -33.05
CA ARG A 12 -6.49 1.96 -33.67
C ARG A 12 -6.82 3.21 -32.85
N GLU A 13 -8.03 3.34 -32.37
CA GLU A 13 -8.51 4.49 -31.58
C GLU A 13 -7.78 4.62 -30.22
N ASN A 14 -7.23 3.51 -29.72
CA ASN A 14 -6.53 3.48 -28.42
C ASN A 14 -5.02 3.26 -28.55
N ASP A 15 -4.44 3.36 -29.74
CA ASP A 15 -3.01 3.21 -30.01
C ASP A 15 -2.38 1.96 -29.36
N MET A 16 -3.14 0.82 -29.40
CA MET A 16 -2.71 -0.40 -28.70
C MET A 16 -1.48 -1.04 -29.32
N LEU A 17 -1.34 -0.92 -30.66
CA LEU A 17 -0.33 -1.59 -31.47
C LEU A 17 0.31 -0.63 -32.45
N GLN A 18 1.59 -0.86 -32.72
CA GLN A 18 2.39 -0.18 -33.73
C GLN A 18 2.73 -1.15 -34.87
N ASP A 19 3.07 -0.61 -36.02
CA ASP A 19 3.55 -1.40 -37.16
C ASP A 19 4.79 -2.20 -36.78
N GLY A 20 4.80 -3.50 -37.10
CA GLY A 20 5.88 -4.41 -36.77
C GLY A 20 5.82 -5.02 -35.36
N ASP A 21 4.80 -4.69 -34.55
CA ASP A 21 4.64 -5.28 -33.22
C ASP A 21 4.44 -6.81 -33.30
N THR A 22 5.06 -7.52 -32.36
CA THR A 22 4.71 -8.91 -32.06
C THR A 22 3.75 -8.96 -30.88
N VAL A 23 2.62 -9.63 -31.07
CA VAL A 23 1.55 -9.76 -30.05
C VAL A 23 1.49 -11.17 -29.51
N VAL A 24 1.76 -11.34 -28.23
CA VAL A 24 1.52 -12.60 -27.50
C VAL A 24 0.07 -12.64 -27.04
N CYS A 25 -0.73 -13.53 -27.60
CA CYS A 25 -2.12 -13.77 -27.18
C CYS A 25 -2.15 -14.75 -26.01
N GLY A 26 -2.66 -14.33 -24.84
CA GLY A 26 -2.94 -15.24 -23.73
C GLY A 26 -4.13 -16.16 -24.10
N LEU A 27 -3.86 -17.43 -24.36
CA LEU A 27 -4.82 -18.41 -24.85
C LEU A 27 -5.15 -19.45 -23.78
N SER A 28 -6.34 -19.38 -23.19
CA SER A 28 -6.82 -20.38 -22.20
C SER A 28 -7.65 -21.51 -22.81
N GLY A 29 -8.04 -21.39 -24.08
CA GLY A 29 -8.97 -22.31 -24.73
C GLY A 29 -10.45 -21.91 -24.62
N GLY A 30 -10.81 -21.03 -23.67
CA GLY A 30 -12.17 -20.52 -23.52
C GLY A 30 -12.57 -19.55 -24.63
N ALA A 31 -13.90 -19.35 -24.84
CA ALA A 31 -14.48 -18.56 -25.92
C ALA A 31 -13.79 -17.20 -26.12
N ASP A 32 -13.61 -16.43 -25.04
CA ASP A 32 -13.03 -15.10 -25.14
C ASP A 32 -11.58 -15.13 -25.67
N SER A 33 -10.76 -16.08 -25.19
CA SER A 33 -9.35 -16.18 -25.62
C SER A 33 -9.20 -16.72 -27.04
N VAL A 34 -10.05 -17.64 -27.45
CA VAL A 34 -10.11 -18.15 -28.84
C VAL A 34 -10.55 -17.03 -29.78
N CYS A 35 -11.59 -16.29 -29.42
CA CYS A 35 -12.06 -15.13 -30.18
C CYS A 35 -10.98 -14.04 -30.29
N LEU A 36 -10.24 -13.76 -29.22
CA LEU A 36 -9.12 -12.81 -29.23
C LEU A 36 -8.06 -13.23 -30.26
N LEU A 37 -7.64 -14.50 -30.23
CA LEU A 37 -6.66 -15.03 -31.17
C LEU A 37 -7.11 -14.86 -32.62
N LEU A 38 -8.33 -15.30 -32.93
CA LEU A 38 -8.91 -15.19 -34.28
C LEU A 38 -9.06 -13.74 -34.73
N SER A 39 -9.44 -12.83 -33.83
CA SER A 39 -9.57 -11.40 -34.12
C SER A 39 -8.24 -10.76 -34.45
N LEU A 40 -7.18 -11.10 -33.68
CA LEU A 40 -5.84 -10.63 -33.95
C LEU A 40 -5.31 -11.14 -35.31
N LEU A 41 -5.50 -12.43 -35.61
CA LEU A 41 -5.08 -13.03 -36.87
C LEU A 41 -5.79 -12.43 -38.09
N LYS A 42 -7.12 -12.20 -38.00
CA LYS A 42 -7.90 -11.57 -39.07
C LYS A 42 -7.49 -10.12 -39.35
N ASN A 43 -6.96 -9.45 -38.36
CA ASN A 43 -6.49 -8.05 -38.45
C ASN A 43 -4.96 -7.95 -38.62
N ALA A 44 -4.20 -9.05 -38.56
CA ALA A 44 -2.74 -9.03 -38.54
C ALA A 44 -2.12 -8.32 -39.74
N GLU A 45 -2.60 -8.61 -40.94
CA GLU A 45 -2.10 -7.95 -42.17
C GLU A 45 -2.41 -6.44 -42.16
N LYS A 46 -3.65 -6.05 -41.81
CA LYS A 46 -4.08 -4.64 -41.78
C LYS A 46 -3.36 -3.83 -40.71
N LEU A 47 -2.96 -4.47 -39.61
CA LEU A 47 -2.24 -3.84 -38.50
C LEU A 47 -0.72 -3.99 -38.64
N ASN A 48 -0.25 -4.72 -39.66
CA ASN A 48 1.15 -5.06 -39.85
C ASN A 48 1.81 -5.64 -38.59
N ILE A 49 1.21 -6.69 -38.01
CA ILE A 49 1.65 -7.32 -36.76
C ILE A 49 1.90 -8.81 -36.93
N SER A 50 2.71 -9.38 -36.07
CA SER A 50 2.87 -10.83 -35.88
C SER A 50 2.14 -11.29 -34.64
N VAL A 51 1.53 -12.49 -34.67
CA VAL A 51 0.75 -13.04 -33.54
C VAL A 51 1.37 -14.36 -33.10
N GLU A 52 1.61 -14.48 -31.80
CA GLU A 52 2.03 -15.70 -31.12
C GLU A 52 1.01 -16.04 -30.04
N ALA A 53 0.89 -17.29 -29.63
CA ALA A 53 -0.01 -17.72 -28.57
C ALA A 53 0.76 -18.29 -27.37
N LEU A 54 0.31 -17.93 -26.15
CA LEU A 54 0.85 -18.44 -24.90
C LEU A 54 -0.28 -19.04 -24.06
N HIS A 55 -0.16 -20.34 -23.74
CA HIS A 55 -1.00 -21.03 -22.77
C HIS A 55 -0.27 -21.17 -21.44
N ILE A 56 -1.00 -20.98 -20.34
CA ILE A 56 -0.48 -21.22 -18.98
C ILE A 56 -1.32 -22.31 -18.35
N ASN A 57 -0.71 -23.48 -18.22
CA ASN A 57 -1.29 -24.63 -17.54
C ASN A 57 -1.02 -24.49 -16.01
N HIS A 58 -2.06 -24.27 -15.23
CA HIS A 58 -1.97 -24.07 -13.79
C HIS A 58 -1.85 -25.39 -13.01
N CYS A 59 -1.91 -26.55 -13.67
CA CYS A 59 -1.82 -27.90 -13.08
C CYS A 59 -2.82 -28.14 -11.93
N LEU A 60 -3.97 -27.42 -11.91
CA LEU A 60 -4.94 -27.51 -10.82
C LEU A 60 -5.94 -28.66 -11.00
N ARG A 61 -6.20 -29.08 -12.25
CA ARG A 61 -7.26 -30.03 -12.62
C ARG A 61 -6.72 -31.35 -13.27
N GLY A 62 -5.43 -31.58 -13.21
CA GLY A 62 -4.81 -32.78 -13.79
C GLY A 62 -5.19 -32.93 -15.29
N ILE A 63 -5.81 -34.07 -15.65
CA ILE A 63 -6.16 -34.45 -17.05
C ILE A 63 -6.98 -33.36 -17.79
N GLU A 64 -7.84 -32.61 -17.12
CA GLU A 64 -8.56 -31.50 -17.77
C GLU A 64 -7.63 -30.37 -18.18
N SER A 65 -6.66 -30.01 -17.34
CA SER A 65 -5.68 -28.98 -17.69
C SER A 65 -4.81 -29.39 -18.89
N ASP A 66 -4.45 -30.66 -18.98
CA ASP A 66 -3.67 -31.20 -20.11
C ASP A 66 -4.48 -31.24 -21.40
N ARG A 67 -5.78 -31.60 -21.31
CA ARG A 67 -6.71 -31.52 -22.43
C ARG A 67 -6.87 -30.10 -22.97
N ASP A 68 -6.95 -29.12 -22.04
CA ASP A 68 -7.11 -27.71 -22.39
C ASP A 68 -5.85 -27.17 -23.09
N GLU A 69 -4.66 -27.57 -22.62
CA GLU A 69 -3.40 -27.28 -23.32
C GLU A 69 -3.35 -27.90 -24.70
N GLN A 70 -3.75 -29.19 -24.83
CA GLN A 70 -3.73 -29.88 -26.11
C GLN A 70 -4.68 -29.23 -27.13
N PHE A 71 -5.89 -28.83 -26.71
CA PHE A 71 -6.81 -28.07 -27.55
C PHE A 71 -6.18 -26.77 -28.07
N CYS A 72 -5.50 -25.99 -27.19
CA CYS A 72 -4.84 -24.76 -27.57
C CYS A 72 -3.70 -25.01 -28.58
N ARG A 73 -2.94 -26.08 -28.39
CA ARG A 73 -1.86 -26.52 -29.28
C ARG A 73 -2.39 -26.90 -30.66
N ASP A 74 -3.41 -27.70 -30.72
CA ASP A 74 -4.05 -28.17 -31.97
C ASP A 74 -4.68 -27.00 -32.73
N LEU A 75 -5.33 -26.08 -32.03
CA LEU A 75 -5.87 -24.84 -32.59
C LEU A 75 -4.77 -24.01 -33.25
N CYS A 76 -3.68 -23.72 -32.51
CA CYS A 76 -2.59 -22.93 -33.02
C CYS A 76 -1.89 -23.61 -34.21
N HIS A 77 -1.70 -24.93 -34.17
CA HIS A 77 -1.16 -25.69 -35.30
C HIS A 77 -2.03 -25.55 -36.58
N ARG A 78 -3.35 -25.67 -36.45
CA ARG A 78 -4.29 -25.48 -37.58
C ARG A 78 -4.25 -24.07 -38.16
N LEU A 79 -4.02 -23.07 -37.30
CA LEU A 79 -3.98 -21.66 -37.69
C LEU A 79 -2.60 -21.17 -38.12
N GLY A 80 -1.56 -22.01 -38.03
CA GLY A 80 -0.19 -21.64 -38.35
C GLY A 80 0.40 -20.62 -37.38
N VAL A 81 -0.02 -20.62 -36.10
CA VAL A 81 0.40 -19.66 -35.07
C VAL A 81 1.49 -20.28 -34.20
N PRO A 82 2.62 -19.59 -33.96
CA PRO A 82 3.61 -20.00 -32.97
C PRO A 82 2.99 -20.15 -31.59
N PHE A 83 3.17 -21.31 -30.98
CA PHE A 83 2.54 -21.66 -29.69
C PHE A 83 3.57 -22.00 -28.63
N SER A 84 3.42 -21.41 -27.45
CA SER A 84 4.16 -21.75 -26.24
C SER A 84 3.21 -22.17 -25.12
N ALA A 85 3.59 -23.19 -24.36
CA ALA A 85 2.88 -23.60 -23.15
C ALA A 85 3.82 -23.58 -21.95
N VAL A 86 3.33 -23.15 -20.80
CA VAL A 86 4.07 -23.12 -19.55
C VAL A 86 3.21 -23.75 -18.45
N SER A 87 3.77 -24.76 -17.78
CA SER A 87 3.12 -25.39 -16.62
C SER A 87 3.59 -24.71 -15.34
N CYS A 88 2.66 -24.40 -14.44
CA CYS A 88 2.91 -23.75 -13.16
C CYS A 88 2.25 -24.55 -12.03
N ASP A 89 3.03 -24.97 -11.03
CA ASP A 89 2.47 -25.57 -9.81
C ASP A 89 1.95 -24.48 -8.88
N VAL A 90 0.68 -24.15 -9.08
CA VAL A 90 -0.02 -23.11 -8.31
C VAL A 90 -0.17 -23.50 -6.85
N LYS A 91 -0.36 -24.79 -6.52
CA LYS A 91 -0.54 -25.25 -5.14
C LYS A 91 0.73 -25.07 -4.32
N ALA A 92 1.86 -25.54 -4.83
CA ALA A 92 3.14 -25.37 -4.19
C ALA A 92 3.50 -23.89 -4.00
N PHE A 93 3.21 -23.04 -5.00
CA PHE A 93 3.48 -21.61 -4.91
C PHE A 93 2.56 -20.90 -3.89
N ALA A 94 1.30 -21.29 -3.80
CA ALA A 94 0.34 -20.75 -2.82
C ALA A 94 0.79 -21.05 -1.38
N GLU A 95 1.17 -22.30 -1.10
CA GLU A 95 1.67 -22.74 0.21
C GLU A 95 2.95 -21.99 0.63
N GLN A 96 3.95 -21.92 -0.28
CA GLN A 96 5.23 -21.25 0.00
C GLN A 96 5.07 -19.74 0.28
N ASN A 97 4.09 -19.08 -0.32
CA ASN A 97 3.91 -17.63 -0.21
C ASN A 97 2.73 -17.23 0.70
N SER A 98 2.04 -18.18 1.34
CA SER A 98 0.85 -17.95 2.18
C SER A 98 -0.23 -17.15 1.42
N LEU A 99 -0.48 -17.52 0.16
CA LEU A 99 -1.48 -16.91 -0.72
C LEU A 99 -2.67 -17.83 -0.89
N SER A 100 -3.83 -17.25 -1.24
CA SER A 100 -4.94 -18.05 -1.78
C SER A 100 -4.55 -18.65 -3.14
N THR A 101 -5.18 -19.78 -3.52
CA THR A 101 -4.94 -20.45 -4.82
C THR A 101 -5.17 -19.48 -5.99
N GLU A 102 -6.19 -18.62 -5.90
CA GLU A 102 -6.50 -17.62 -6.92
C GLU A 102 -5.42 -16.54 -7.04
N GLU A 103 -4.97 -15.96 -5.90
CA GLU A 103 -3.90 -14.97 -5.88
C GLU A 103 -2.60 -15.56 -6.43
N ALA A 104 -2.28 -16.80 -6.04
CA ALA A 104 -1.11 -17.55 -6.54
C ALA A 104 -1.18 -17.77 -8.04
N ALA A 105 -2.31 -18.27 -8.55
CA ALA A 105 -2.54 -18.48 -9.98
C ALA A 105 -2.45 -17.15 -10.77
N ARG A 106 -3.05 -16.09 -10.24
CA ARG A 106 -2.96 -14.74 -10.83
C ARG A 106 -1.52 -14.23 -10.87
N LYS A 107 -0.78 -14.36 -9.78
CA LYS A 107 0.61 -13.88 -9.68
C LYS A 107 1.52 -14.63 -10.65
N LEU A 108 1.47 -15.96 -10.64
CA LEU A 108 2.23 -16.80 -11.58
C LEU A 108 1.89 -16.50 -13.03
N ARG A 109 0.60 -16.32 -13.35
CA ARG A 109 0.16 -15.94 -14.70
C ARG A 109 0.82 -14.65 -15.17
N TYR A 110 0.81 -13.60 -14.34
CA TYR A 110 1.43 -12.32 -14.73
C TYR A 110 2.95 -12.39 -14.79
N GLU A 111 3.61 -13.20 -13.96
CA GLU A 111 5.04 -13.45 -14.02
C GLU A 111 5.42 -14.13 -15.35
N GLN A 112 4.69 -15.18 -15.74
CA GLN A 112 4.91 -15.86 -17.02
C GLN A 112 4.61 -14.93 -18.20
N PHE A 113 3.52 -14.21 -18.15
CA PHE A 113 3.17 -13.21 -19.16
C PHE A 113 4.29 -12.18 -19.35
N HIS A 114 4.86 -11.67 -18.26
CA HIS A 114 5.97 -10.72 -18.31
C HIS A 114 7.22 -11.32 -18.96
N LEU A 115 7.55 -12.57 -18.64
CA LEU A 115 8.71 -13.26 -19.21
C LEU A 115 8.56 -13.47 -20.73
N PHE A 116 7.41 -13.96 -21.17
CA PHE A 116 7.18 -14.29 -22.58
C PHE A 116 6.87 -13.06 -23.46
N SER A 117 6.39 -11.98 -22.88
CA SER A 117 6.08 -10.75 -23.61
C SER A 117 7.17 -9.68 -23.52
N LYS A 118 8.39 -10.04 -23.10
CA LYS A 118 9.52 -9.09 -23.03
C LYS A 118 9.84 -8.54 -24.43
N GLY A 119 9.71 -7.23 -24.61
CA GLY A 119 9.86 -6.56 -25.90
C GLY A 119 8.70 -6.78 -26.88
N LYS A 120 7.57 -7.39 -26.43
CA LYS A 120 6.37 -7.66 -27.21
C LYS A 120 5.13 -7.10 -26.53
N LYS A 121 4.01 -7.01 -27.23
CA LYS A 121 2.71 -6.72 -26.64
C LYS A 121 2.07 -8.01 -26.12
N LEU A 122 1.32 -7.92 -25.02
CA LEU A 122 0.54 -9.02 -24.47
C LEU A 122 -0.96 -8.71 -24.62
N ALA A 123 -1.69 -9.51 -25.36
CA ALA A 123 -3.13 -9.38 -25.48
C ALA A 123 -3.87 -10.31 -24.50
N THR A 124 -4.81 -9.75 -23.73
CA THR A 124 -5.67 -10.51 -22.81
C THR A 124 -7.13 -10.37 -23.19
N ALA A 125 -7.92 -11.43 -23.00
CA ALA A 125 -9.27 -11.58 -23.52
C ALA A 125 -10.38 -11.01 -22.62
N HIS A 126 -10.12 -9.93 -21.87
CA HIS A 126 -11.18 -9.26 -21.13
C HIS A 126 -12.17 -8.62 -22.09
N ASN A 127 -13.46 -8.80 -21.84
CA ASN A 127 -14.56 -8.35 -22.67
C ASN A 127 -15.42 -7.24 -21.99
N ALA A 128 -16.49 -6.80 -22.63
CA ALA A 128 -17.38 -5.75 -22.13
C ALA A 128 -18.08 -6.14 -20.82
N ASN A 129 -18.47 -7.42 -20.69
CA ASN A 129 -19.12 -7.92 -19.47
C ASN A 129 -18.15 -7.86 -18.28
N ASP A 130 -16.90 -8.32 -18.44
CA ASP A 130 -15.85 -8.23 -17.41
C ASP A 130 -15.60 -6.77 -16.99
N ASN A 131 -15.67 -5.85 -17.96
CA ASN A 131 -15.48 -4.42 -17.72
C ASN A 131 -16.59 -3.85 -16.84
N LEU A 132 -17.86 -4.16 -17.15
CA LEU A 132 -19.01 -3.74 -16.34
C LEU A 132 -19.00 -4.39 -14.96
N GLU A 133 -18.67 -5.68 -14.84
CA GLU A 133 -18.46 -6.35 -13.54
C GLU A 133 -17.44 -5.60 -12.68
N THR A 134 -16.32 -5.19 -13.29
CA THR A 134 -15.27 -4.45 -12.61
C THR A 134 -15.73 -3.07 -12.15
N VAL A 135 -16.50 -2.37 -12.95
CA VAL A 135 -17.07 -1.04 -12.59
C VAL A 135 -18.04 -1.18 -11.41
N ILE A 136 -18.94 -2.16 -11.44
CA ILE A 136 -19.88 -2.42 -10.33
C ILE A 136 -19.13 -2.78 -9.06
N LEU A 137 -18.12 -3.64 -9.15
CA LEU A 137 -17.27 -4.01 -8.01
C LEU A 137 -16.53 -2.80 -7.43
N ASN A 138 -15.97 -1.96 -8.27
CA ASN A 138 -15.29 -0.74 -7.85
C ASN A 138 -16.25 0.24 -7.19
N LEU A 139 -17.45 0.41 -7.76
CA LEU A 139 -18.50 1.27 -7.21
C LEU A 139 -18.91 0.81 -5.81
N SER A 140 -19.10 -0.49 -5.62
CA SER A 140 -19.47 -1.08 -4.31
C SER A 140 -18.38 -0.92 -3.24
N ARG A 141 -17.12 -0.75 -3.65
CA ARG A 141 -15.96 -0.52 -2.77
C ARG A 141 -15.68 0.96 -2.50
N GLY A 142 -16.43 1.87 -3.14
CA GLY A 142 -16.20 3.31 -3.05
C GLY A 142 -15.01 3.73 -3.92
N THR A 143 -15.29 4.08 -5.14
CA THR A 143 -14.27 4.52 -6.11
C THR A 143 -14.53 5.93 -6.61
N ALA A 144 -13.47 6.59 -7.10
CA ALA A 144 -13.56 7.80 -7.89
C ALA A 144 -13.53 7.47 -9.40
N LEU A 145 -13.43 8.50 -10.24
CA LEU A 145 -13.48 8.43 -11.69
C LEU A 145 -12.56 7.34 -12.28
N LYS A 146 -11.34 7.19 -11.75
CA LYS A 146 -10.37 6.17 -12.18
C LYS A 146 -10.93 4.74 -12.11
N GLY A 147 -11.69 4.40 -11.07
CA GLY A 147 -12.27 3.06 -10.97
C GLY A 147 -13.54 2.90 -11.79
N LEU A 148 -14.28 3.99 -12.06
CA LEU A 148 -15.43 4.00 -12.97
C LEU A 148 -15.01 3.92 -14.45
N ALA A 149 -13.79 4.29 -14.79
CA ALA A 149 -13.20 4.09 -16.12
C ALA A 149 -12.96 2.59 -16.44
N GLY A 150 -13.23 1.69 -15.49
CA GLY A 150 -13.20 0.24 -15.66
C GLY A 150 -11.81 -0.34 -15.84
N ILE A 151 -11.73 -1.44 -16.61
CA ILE A 151 -10.47 -2.11 -16.91
C ILE A 151 -9.67 -1.25 -17.88
N PRO A 152 -8.39 -0.92 -17.60
CA PRO A 152 -7.55 -0.16 -18.54
C PRO A 152 -7.41 -0.87 -19.88
N VAL A 153 -7.61 -0.15 -20.97
CA VAL A 153 -7.46 -0.66 -22.34
C VAL A 153 -6.01 -1.07 -22.61
N VAL A 154 -5.08 -0.21 -22.20
CA VAL A 154 -3.64 -0.45 -22.25
C VAL A 154 -3.06 -0.25 -20.85
N ARG A 155 -2.17 -1.16 -20.43
CA ARG A 155 -1.40 -1.04 -19.19
C ARG A 155 0.01 -1.58 -19.39
N GLY A 156 0.97 -0.68 -19.58
CA GLY A 156 2.31 -1.06 -19.99
C GLY A 156 2.29 -1.76 -21.36
N ASN A 157 2.77 -2.99 -21.43
CA ASN A 157 2.70 -3.78 -22.65
C ASN A 157 1.41 -4.63 -22.81
N ILE A 158 0.51 -4.58 -21.82
CA ILE A 158 -0.75 -5.36 -21.85
C ILE A 158 -1.83 -4.57 -22.57
N ILE A 159 -2.46 -5.20 -23.56
CA ILE A 159 -3.59 -4.67 -24.35
C ILE A 159 -4.82 -5.55 -24.19
N ARG A 160 -6.02 -4.97 -24.38
CA ARG A 160 -7.32 -5.64 -24.21
C ARG A 160 -8.28 -5.34 -25.34
N PRO A 161 -8.05 -5.92 -26.52
CA PRO A 161 -8.81 -5.60 -27.74
C PRO A 161 -10.31 -5.92 -27.66
N LEU A 162 -10.72 -6.88 -26.81
CA LEU A 162 -12.10 -7.32 -26.70
C LEU A 162 -12.96 -6.52 -25.71
N LEU A 163 -12.42 -5.51 -25.01
CA LEU A 163 -13.20 -4.70 -24.05
C LEU A 163 -14.40 -3.96 -24.66
N VAL A 164 -14.46 -3.89 -25.97
CA VAL A 164 -15.55 -3.29 -26.74
C VAL A 164 -16.61 -4.32 -27.18
N CYS A 165 -16.32 -5.61 -27.05
CA CYS A 165 -17.19 -6.71 -27.49
C CYS A 165 -17.94 -7.33 -26.30
N THR A 166 -19.24 -7.60 -26.46
CA THR A 166 -20.00 -8.36 -25.47
C THR A 166 -19.71 -9.84 -25.58
N ARG A 167 -20.00 -10.59 -24.51
CA ARG A 167 -19.86 -12.05 -24.51
C ARG A 167 -20.75 -12.71 -25.60
N ASP A 168 -21.96 -12.21 -25.78
CA ASP A 168 -22.88 -12.70 -26.81
C ASP A 168 -22.36 -12.45 -28.24
N GLU A 169 -21.68 -11.32 -28.47
CA GLU A 169 -21.04 -11.05 -29.77
C GLU A 169 -19.90 -12.02 -30.02
N ILE A 170 -19.10 -12.32 -28.98
CA ILE A 170 -17.97 -13.25 -29.05
C ILE A 170 -18.46 -14.67 -29.38
N GLU A 171 -19.43 -15.17 -28.63
CA GLU A 171 -19.99 -16.54 -28.84
C GLU A 171 -20.67 -16.67 -30.21
N ARG A 172 -21.47 -15.68 -30.62
CA ARG A 172 -22.06 -15.64 -31.96
C ARG A 172 -21.02 -15.66 -33.07
N TYR A 173 -19.94 -14.94 -32.92
CA TYR A 173 -18.85 -14.93 -33.89
C TYR A 173 -18.19 -16.30 -34.02
N LEU A 174 -17.88 -16.97 -32.91
CA LEU A 174 -17.30 -18.31 -32.91
C LEU A 174 -18.21 -19.35 -33.52
N VAL A 175 -19.51 -19.36 -33.14
CA VAL A 175 -20.52 -20.25 -33.71
C VAL A 175 -20.66 -20.05 -35.20
N SER A 176 -20.76 -18.80 -35.68
CA SER A 176 -20.87 -18.48 -37.10
C SER A 176 -19.65 -18.92 -37.92
N GLY A 177 -18.49 -18.97 -37.29
CA GLY A 177 -17.24 -19.44 -37.88
C GLY A 177 -17.01 -20.96 -37.75
N GLY A 178 -17.91 -21.70 -37.11
CA GLY A 178 -17.73 -23.12 -36.82
C GLY A 178 -16.52 -23.43 -35.94
N GLN A 179 -16.13 -22.48 -35.07
CA GLN A 179 -15.00 -22.64 -34.21
C GLN A 179 -15.41 -23.08 -32.79
N ASP A 180 -14.93 -24.25 -32.40
CA ASP A 180 -15.11 -24.77 -31.06
C ASP A 180 -14.23 -24.08 -30.04
N TRP A 181 -14.66 -24.13 -28.77
CA TRP A 181 -13.91 -23.65 -27.60
C TRP A 181 -14.19 -24.55 -26.40
N ILE A 182 -13.34 -24.43 -25.38
CA ILE A 182 -13.49 -25.14 -24.11
C ILE A 182 -14.50 -24.41 -23.25
N THR A 183 -15.49 -25.14 -22.73
CA THR A 183 -16.38 -24.62 -21.68
C THR A 183 -15.81 -25.02 -20.34
N ASP A 184 -15.41 -24.01 -19.53
CA ASP A 184 -14.82 -24.22 -18.22
C ASP A 184 -15.89 -24.68 -17.22
N SER A 185 -15.68 -25.86 -16.61
CA SER A 185 -16.55 -26.41 -15.56
C SER A 185 -16.45 -25.67 -14.23
N THR A 186 -15.41 -24.85 -14.04
CA THR A 186 -15.12 -24.13 -12.78
C THR A 186 -15.64 -22.69 -12.71
N ASN A 187 -16.50 -22.26 -13.64
CA ASN A 187 -17.20 -20.97 -13.52
C ASN A 187 -18.00 -20.82 -12.20
N LEU A 188 -17.87 -21.78 -11.29
CA LEU A 188 -18.65 -21.92 -10.06
C LEU A 188 -17.92 -21.43 -8.79
N SER A 189 -16.61 -21.10 -8.76
CA SER A 189 -15.91 -21.07 -7.48
C SER A 189 -14.99 -19.91 -7.13
N ASP A 190 -14.48 -19.04 -8.02
CA ASP A 190 -13.23 -18.37 -7.64
C ASP A 190 -13.30 -16.92 -7.18
N ASP A 191 -14.37 -16.17 -7.43
CA ASP A 191 -14.63 -14.88 -6.78
C ASP A 191 -16.10 -14.79 -6.39
N TYR A 192 -16.43 -15.13 -5.16
CA TYR A 192 -17.80 -15.06 -4.65
C TYR A 192 -18.49 -13.73 -5.00
N THR A 193 -17.75 -12.62 -4.88
CA THR A 193 -18.29 -11.28 -5.15
C THR A 193 -18.50 -11.05 -6.64
N ARG A 194 -17.54 -11.45 -7.48
CA ARG A 194 -17.62 -11.27 -8.94
C ARG A 194 -18.69 -12.20 -9.55
N ASN A 195 -18.76 -13.44 -9.07
CA ASN A 195 -19.82 -14.38 -9.46
C ASN A 195 -21.21 -13.87 -9.03
N LYS A 196 -21.33 -13.25 -7.85
CA LYS A 196 -22.57 -12.61 -7.42
C LYS A 196 -22.97 -11.47 -8.36
N ILE A 197 -22.03 -10.64 -8.78
CA ILE A 197 -22.31 -9.59 -9.78
C ILE A 197 -22.77 -10.21 -11.09
N ARG A 198 -22.06 -11.20 -11.62
CA ARG A 198 -22.34 -11.87 -12.89
C ARG A 198 -23.69 -12.59 -12.91
N HIS A 199 -24.01 -13.34 -11.86
CA HIS A 199 -25.16 -14.23 -11.85
C HIS A 199 -26.41 -13.64 -11.19
N GLN A 200 -26.27 -12.56 -10.41
CA GLN A 200 -27.40 -11.95 -9.72
C GLN A 200 -27.63 -10.48 -10.11
N ILE A 201 -26.58 -9.65 -10.15
CA ILE A 201 -26.75 -8.21 -10.38
C ILE A 201 -26.90 -7.90 -11.87
N LEU A 202 -26.04 -8.43 -12.73
CA LEU A 202 -26.14 -8.17 -14.16
C LEU A 202 -27.48 -8.64 -14.77
N PRO A 203 -28.03 -9.82 -14.46
CA PRO A 203 -29.36 -10.21 -14.92
C PRO A 203 -30.46 -9.22 -14.52
N LEU A 204 -30.47 -8.75 -13.26
CA LEU A 204 -31.41 -7.72 -12.81
C LEU A 204 -31.26 -6.39 -13.56
N MET A 205 -30.03 -5.99 -13.88
CA MET A 205 -29.81 -4.81 -14.71
C MET A 205 -30.28 -5.01 -16.14
N GLN A 206 -30.18 -6.22 -16.69
CA GLN A 206 -30.70 -6.59 -18.02
C GLN A 206 -32.24 -6.62 -18.07
N GLU A 207 -32.91 -6.92 -16.96
CA GLU A 207 -34.38 -6.79 -16.87
C GLU A 207 -34.82 -5.32 -16.98
N ILE A 208 -34.01 -4.39 -16.48
CA ILE A 208 -34.27 -2.93 -16.56
C ILE A 208 -33.92 -2.43 -17.98
N ASN A 209 -32.77 -2.84 -18.49
CA ASN A 209 -32.27 -2.47 -19.82
C ASN A 209 -31.57 -3.66 -20.47
N THR A 210 -32.24 -4.28 -21.46
CA THR A 210 -31.73 -5.45 -22.18
C THR A 210 -30.38 -5.21 -22.85
N SER A 211 -30.06 -3.96 -23.19
CA SER A 211 -28.79 -3.52 -23.79
C SER A 211 -27.83 -2.88 -22.80
N VAL A 212 -27.91 -3.22 -21.50
CA VAL A 212 -27.08 -2.60 -20.45
C VAL A 212 -25.59 -2.79 -20.68
N ILE A 213 -25.16 -3.93 -21.24
CA ILE A 213 -23.76 -4.21 -21.53
C ILE A 213 -23.25 -3.26 -22.62
N GLU A 214 -23.94 -3.15 -23.75
CA GLU A 214 -23.59 -2.26 -24.85
C GLU A 214 -23.65 -0.78 -24.44
N THR A 215 -24.64 -0.42 -23.63
CA THR A 215 -24.77 0.93 -23.10
C THR A 215 -23.61 1.24 -22.16
N SER A 216 -23.20 0.29 -21.32
CA SER A 216 -22.06 0.45 -20.41
C SER A 216 -20.73 0.67 -21.15
N VAL A 217 -20.51 0.02 -22.30
CA VAL A 217 -19.31 0.25 -23.12
C VAL A 217 -19.17 1.72 -23.47
N ARG A 218 -20.26 2.37 -23.91
CA ARG A 218 -20.26 3.80 -24.27
C ARG A 218 -20.03 4.69 -23.05
N SER A 219 -20.74 4.42 -21.96
CA SER A 219 -20.61 5.20 -20.72
C SER A 219 -19.22 5.09 -20.12
N ILE A 220 -18.65 3.88 -20.04
CA ILE A 220 -17.29 3.65 -19.53
C ILE A 220 -16.26 4.30 -20.46
N SER A 221 -16.47 4.30 -21.77
CA SER A 221 -15.58 4.96 -22.72
C SER A 221 -15.57 6.48 -22.51
N ALA A 222 -16.73 7.11 -22.30
CA ALA A 222 -16.81 8.54 -21.97
C ALA A 222 -16.07 8.87 -20.67
N VAL A 223 -16.35 8.12 -19.60
CA VAL A 223 -15.65 8.28 -18.30
C VAL A 223 -14.13 8.09 -18.44
N ARG A 224 -13.71 7.15 -19.29
CA ARG A 224 -12.28 6.92 -19.55
C ARG A 224 -11.63 8.10 -20.28
N SER A 225 -12.32 8.69 -21.25
CA SER A 225 -11.83 9.87 -21.96
C SER A 225 -11.62 11.06 -21.03
N GLU A 226 -12.56 11.28 -20.09
CA GLU A 226 -12.43 12.32 -19.05
C GLU A 226 -11.30 12.01 -18.07
N GLU A 227 -11.15 10.75 -17.63
CA GLU A 227 -10.06 10.33 -16.77
C GLU A 227 -8.68 10.51 -17.45
N ASN A 228 -8.59 10.18 -18.74
CA ASN A 228 -7.36 10.37 -19.52
C ASN A 228 -7.02 11.86 -19.66
N PHE A 229 -8.01 12.73 -19.91
CA PHE A 229 -7.80 14.16 -19.95
C PHE A 229 -7.30 14.71 -18.61
N ILE A 230 -7.92 14.32 -17.50
CA ILE A 230 -7.45 14.68 -16.16
C ILE A 230 -6.03 14.13 -15.92
N GLY A 231 -5.75 12.91 -16.37
CA GLY A 231 -4.45 12.28 -16.29
C GLY A 231 -3.36 13.09 -16.99
N SER A 232 -3.61 13.56 -18.23
CA SER A 232 -2.66 14.38 -18.97
C SER A 232 -2.39 15.73 -18.28
N GLN A 233 -3.43 16.36 -17.73
CA GLN A 233 -3.28 17.60 -16.97
C GLN A 233 -2.46 17.41 -15.68
N VAL A 234 -2.57 16.23 -15.04
CA VAL A 234 -1.74 15.86 -13.89
C VAL A 234 -0.29 15.66 -14.28
N ASP A 235 -0.03 14.97 -15.40
CA ASP A 235 1.33 14.74 -15.90
C ASP A 235 2.02 16.06 -16.30
N GLU A 236 1.30 16.97 -16.96
CA GLU A 236 1.74 18.33 -17.28
C GLU A 236 2.06 19.14 -16.01
N ALA A 237 1.15 19.13 -15.02
CA ALA A 237 1.33 19.86 -13.77
C ALA A 237 2.52 19.35 -12.96
N LEU A 238 2.68 18.01 -12.84
CA LEU A 238 3.82 17.42 -12.15
C LEU A 238 5.15 17.74 -12.86
N SER A 239 5.17 17.70 -14.18
CA SER A 239 6.35 18.05 -14.98
C SER A 239 6.72 19.51 -14.83
N ALA A 240 5.74 20.42 -14.94
CA ALA A 240 5.95 21.86 -14.83
C ALA A 240 6.38 22.32 -13.43
N CYS A 241 5.86 21.65 -12.38
CA CYS A 241 6.13 22.03 -10.99
C CYS A 241 7.39 21.37 -10.42
N ARG A 242 7.99 20.38 -11.08
CA ARG A 242 9.10 19.62 -10.53
C ARG A 242 10.38 20.46 -10.42
N SER A 243 10.94 20.53 -9.22
CA SER A 243 12.20 21.18 -8.91
C SER A 243 13.03 20.31 -7.97
N GLY A 244 13.86 19.41 -8.55
CA GLY A 244 14.56 18.36 -7.79
C GLY A 244 13.59 17.38 -7.14
N ASP A 245 13.66 17.28 -5.82
CA ASP A 245 12.77 16.42 -5.03
C ASP A 245 11.45 17.13 -4.60
N LYS A 246 11.29 18.41 -4.94
CA LYS A 246 10.12 19.22 -4.60
C LYS A 246 9.23 19.47 -5.81
N PHE A 247 7.98 19.82 -5.50
CA PHE A 247 7.02 20.35 -6.48
C PHE A 247 6.64 21.78 -6.07
N VAL A 248 6.98 22.76 -6.89
CA VAL A 248 6.79 24.20 -6.61
C VAL A 248 5.63 24.73 -7.45
N GLY A 249 4.73 25.52 -6.83
CA GLY A 249 3.60 26.14 -7.54
C GLY A 249 2.42 25.21 -7.81
N LEU A 250 2.41 23.99 -7.28
CA LEU A 250 1.29 23.05 -7.37
C LEU A 250 0.01 23.63 -6.74
N SER A 251 0.15 24.53 -5.76
CA SER A 251 -0.95 25.26 -5.12
C SER A 251 -1.78 26.11 -6.09
N ASN A 252 -1.24 26.51 -7.23
CA ASN A 252 -1.92 27.33 -8.24
C ASN A 252 -2.91 26.56 -9.11
N TYR A 253 -2.85 25.22 -9.10
CA TYR A 253 -3.74 24.39 -9.89
C TYR A 253 -5.10 24.20 -9.22
N ASN A 254 -6.10 23.80 -10.02
CA ASN A 254 -7.42 23.43 -9.51
C ASN A 254 -7.32 22.28 -8.48
N GLY A 255 -8.20 22.27 -7.48
CA GLY A 255 -8.22 21.28 -6.42
C GLY A 255 -8.31 19.83 -6.89
N VAL A 256 -8.96 19.57 -8.03
CA VAL A 256 -8.98 18.21 -8.63
C VAL A 256 -7.58 17.83 -9.09
N ILE A 257 -6.88 18.69 -9.81
CA ILE A 257 -5.52 18.42 -10.31
C ILE A 257 -4.54 18.30 -9.15
N ARG A 258 -4.57 19.21 -8.16
CA ARG A 258 -3.71 19.14 -6.98
C ARG A 258 -3.82 17.80 -6.26
N LYS A 259 -5.05 17.36 -5.93
CA LYS A 259 -5.28 16.09 -5.23
C LYS A 259 -4.85 14.88 -6.05
N ARG A 260 -5.02 14.93 -7.38
CA ARG A 260 -4.53 13.89 -8.29
C ARG A 260 -3.00 13.86 -8.36
N CYS A 261 -2.33 15.01 -8.37
CA CYS A 261 -0.88 15.11 -8.29
C CYS A 261 -0.35 14.52 -6.97
N LEU A 262 -0.99 14.86 -5.85
CA LEU A 262 -0.65 14.29 -4.53
C LEU A 262 -0.87 12.77 -4.48
N ALA A 263 -1.98 12.28 -5.04
CA ALA A 263 -2.26 10.85 -5.14
C ALA A 263 -1.20 10.13 -5.99
N ARG A 264 -0.78 10.72 -7.11
CA ARG A 264 0.28 10.19 -7.98
C ARG A 264 1.61 10.16 -7.23
N LEU A 265 2.00 11.26 -6.58
CA LEU A 265 3.22 11.36 -5.79
C LEU A 265 3.29 10.26 -4.70
N LEU A 266 2.19 10.02 -3.99
CA LEU A 266 2.13 8.96 -2.98
C LEU A 266 2.20 7.57 -3.61
N SER A 267 1.46 7.33 -4.69
CA SER A 267 1.42 6.06 -5.41
C SER A 267 2.78 5.68 -6.00
N ASP A 268 3.48 6.63 -6.63
CA ASP A 268 4.80 6.41 -7.25
C ASP A 268 5.88 6.07 -6.20
N ASN A 269 5.65 6.48 -4.95
CA ASN A 269 6.49 6.13 -3.81
C ASN A 269 5.97 4.91 -3.02
N ALA A 270 5.01 4.15 -3.56
CA ALA A 270 4.37 2.99 -2.92
C ALA A 270 3.79 3.31 -1.52
N LEU A 271 3.26 4.52 -1.33
CA LEU A 271 2.68 4.97 -0.08
C LEU A 271 1.15 4.88 -0.09
N PRO A 272 0.54 4.40 0.99
CA PRO A 272 -0.91 4.30 1.09
C PRO A 272 -1.54 5.69 1.23
N TYR A 273 -2.70 5.87 0.60
CA TYR A 273 -3.51 7.06 0.79
C TYR A 273 -5.01 6.73 0.80
N SER A 274 -5.78 7.59 1.43
CA SER A 274 -7.25 7.59 1.42
C SER A 274 -7.74 8.97 1.01
N TYR A 275 -9.03 9.09 0.70
CA TYR A 275 -9.64 10.39 0.39
C TYR A 275 -9.34 11.43 1.49
N LYS A 276 -9.57 11.06 2.77
CA LYS A 276 -9.28 11.93 3.92
C LYS A 276 -7.81 12.35 3.98
N ARG A 277 -6.89 11.45 3.63
CA ARG A 277 -5.45 11.75 3.61
C ARG A 277 -5.10 12.73 2.50
N LEU A 278 -5.73 12.61 1.34
CA LEU A 278 -5.55 13.56 0.23
C LEU A 278 -6.10 14.95 0.56
N GLU A 279 -7.24 15.05 1.26
CA GLU A 279 -7.76 16.32 1.77
C GLU A 279 -6.78 17.00 2.74
N GLN A 280 -6.20 16.23 3.66
CA GLN A 280 -5.17 16.74 4.58
C GLN A 280 -3.91 17.19 3.83
N ALA A 281 -3.48 16.43 2.82
CA ALA A 281 -2.32 16.76 2.00
C ALA A 281 -2.55 18.03 1.17
N ASP A 282 -3.75 18.20 0.59
CA ASP A 282 -4.15 19.42 -0.12
C ASP A 282 -4.19 20.63 0.84
N GLY A 283 -4.67 20.42 2.06
CA GLY A 283 -4.67 21.46 3.10
C GLY A 283 -3.26 21.97 3.44
N ILE A 284 -2.29 21.08 3.68
CA ILE A 284 -0.90 21.50 3.96
C ILE A 284 -0.21 22.08 2.71
N LEU A 285 -0.57 21.65 1.50
CA LEU A 285 -0.06 22.24 0.27
C LEU A 285 -0.42 23.74 0.16
N LEU A 286 -1.63 24.12 0.63
CA LEU A 286 -2.12 25.48 0.55
C LEU A 286 -1.68 26.36 1.72
N SER A 287 -1.56 25.82 2.92
CA SER A 287 -1.32 26.58 4.16
C SER A 287 0.07 26.39 4.75
N GLY A 288 0.86 25.49 4.19
CA GLY A 288 2.10 25.03 4.83
C GLY A 288 1.83 24.02 5.92
N GLY A 289 2.86 23.25 6.29
CA GLY A 289 2.79 22.30 7.37
C GLY A 289 3.45 20.96 7.07
N LYS A 290 3.21 19.99 7.95
CA LYS A 290 3.78 18.65 7.88
C LYS A 290 2.70 17.60 8.14
N LEU A 291 2.62 16.61 7.26
CA LEU A 291 1.68 15.49 7.36
C LEU A 291 2.45 14.16 7.37
N ASN A 292 2.26 13.36 8.42
CA ASN A 292 2.80 12.00 8.45
C ASN A 292 1.97 11.10 7.53
N ILE A 293 2.62 10.44 6.57
CA ILE A 293 1.97 9.53 5.62
C ILE A 293 2.10 8.07 6.05
N SER A 294 3.30 7.67 6.44
CA SER A 294 3.59 6.34 6.98
C SER A 294 4.80 6.44 7.90
N HIS A 295 5.26 5.30 8.44
CA HIS A 295 6.43 5.26 9.31
C HIS A 295 7.60 6.06 8.70
N ASN A 296 8.05 7.11 9.39
CA ASN A 296 9.16 8.00 9.02
C ASN A 296 9.04 8.72 7.66
N ARG A 297 7.88 8.70 7.00
CA ARG A 297 7.65 9.42 5.74
C ARG A 297 6.61 10.52 5.93
N TYR A 298 6.97 11.72 5.54
CA TYR A 298 6.18 12.92 5.73
C TYR A 298 6.06 13.72 4.44
N LEU A 299 4.87 14.24 4.15
CA LEU A 299 4.72 15.36 3.25
C LEU A 299 4.99 16.64 4.04
N VAL A 300 5.84 17.51 3.50
CA VAL A 300 6.19 18.81 4.07
C VAL A 300 5.93 19.88 3.03
N SER A 301 5.28 20.95 3.45
CA SER A 301 4.97 22.09 2.56
C SER A 301 5.20 23.40 3.29
N ASP A 302 5.61 24.42 2.53
CA ASP A 302 5.71 25.82 2.94
C ASP A 302 4.54 26.69 2.45
N GLY A 303 3.50 26.07 1.84
CA GLY A 303 2.36 26.72 1.22
C GLY A 303 2.54 27.03 -0.28
N ASN A 304 3.76 26.95 -0.81
CA ASN A 304 4.06 27.11 -2.23
C ASN A 304 4.71 25.85 -2.83
N SER A 305 5.52 25.16 -2.06
CA SER A 305 6.18 23.90 -2.45
C SER A 305 5.72 22.74 -1.60
N ILE A 306 5.82 21.51 -2.12
CA ILE A 306 5.59 20.28 -1.37
C ILE A 306 6.63 19.24 -1.73
N GLU A 307 7.10 18.52 -0.72
CA GLU A 307 8.05 17.43 -0.88
C GLU A 307 7.72 16.23 0.01
N LEU A 308 8.18 15.06 -0.40
CA LEU A 308 8.14 13.84 0.41
C LEU A 308 9.49 13.68 1.11
N VAL A 309 9.50 13.77 2.44
CA VAL A 309 10.72 13.73 3.26
C VAL A 309 10.77 12.43 4.05
N PHE A 310 11.91 11.78 4.03
CA PHE A 310 12.23 10.68 4.94
C PHE A 310 12.94 11.26 6.16
N ILE A 311 12.30 11.18 7.32
CA ILE A 311 12.91 11.60 8.59
C ILE A 311 13.37 10.33 9.29
N SER A 312 14.65 10.00 9.16
CA SER A 312 15.24 8.96 9.98
C SER A 312 15.05 9.33 11.44
N GLU A 313 14.52 8.43 12.26
CA GLU A 313 14.65 8.59 13.70
C GLU A 313 16.16 8.71 13.97
N LYS A 314 16.59 9.84 14.51
CA LYS A 314 17.92 9.90 15.11
C LYS A 314 17.93 8.74 16.10
N LYS A 315 18.71 7.69 15.86
CA LYS A 315 19.10 6.75 16.90
C LYS A 315 19.84 7.62 17.91
N HIS A 316 19.14 8.09 18.95
CA HIS A 316 19.82 8.63 20.10
C HIS A 316 20.64 7.45 20.64
N GLU A 317 21.95 7.55 20.55
CA GLU A 317 22.81 6.64 21.28
C GLU A 317 22.39 6.79 22.74
N THR A 318 22.02 5.69 23.37
CA THR A 318 21.62 5.68 24.76
C THR A 318 22.89 5.98 25.58
N LEU A 319 22.99 7.21 26.05
CA LEU A 319 24.04 7.55 27.02
C LEU A 319 23.73 6.77 28.30
N LYS A 320 24.71 6.05 28.83
CA LYS A 320 24.54 5.16 29.99
C LYS A 320 25.82 5.14 30.84
N SER A 321 25.67 5.27 32.15
CA SER A 321 26.75 5.11 33.11
C SER A 321 26.21 4.45 34.39
N ASP A 322 27.09 3.81 35.16
CA ASP A 322 26.71 3.27 36.47
C ASP A 322 26.30 4.40 37.39
N LEU A 323 25.23 4.20 38.16
CA LEU A 323 24.84 5.11 39.22
C LEU A 323 25.89 5.08 40.33
N LYS A 324 26.50 6.24 40.59
CA LYS A 324 27.49 6.44 41.68
C LYS A 324 26.92 7.41 42.67
N ILE A 325 27.20 7.23 43.96
CA ILE A 325 26.94 8.27 44.95
C ILE A 325 27.83 9.47 44.66
N GLY A 326 27.21 10.66 44.51
CA GLY A 326 27.83 11.89 44.04
C GLY A 326 27.35 12.29 42.65
N ASN A 327 28.23 12.84 41.83
CA ASN A 327 27.91 13.40 40.53
C ASN A 327 27.83 12.32 39.43
N ASN A 328 26.75 12.31 38.69
CA ASN A 328 26.50 11.43 37.54
C ASN A 328 26.17 12.29 36.30
N SER A 329 27.20 12.54 35.47
CA SER A 329 27.08 13.38 34.28
C SER A 329 27.02 12.52 33.02
N ILE A 330 25.86 12.45 32.40
CA ILE A 330 25.66 11.82 31.07
C ILE A 330 25.34 12.88 30.00
N PHE A 331 25.00 14.08 30.42
CA PHE A 331 24.80 15.25 29.55
C PHE A 331 25.78 16.38 29.92
N PRO A 332 26.23 17.20 28.95
CA PRO A 332 27.17 18.29 29.22
C PRO A 332 26.57 19.40 30.08
N ASP A 333 25.30 19.68 29.95
CA ASP A 333 24.61 20.84 30.52
C ASP A 333 23.95 20.55 31.86
N LYS A 334 23.88 19.28 32.29
CA LYS A 334 23.17 18.83 33.48
C LYS A 334 23.89 17.67 34.16
N THR A 335 23.89 17.68 35.45
CA THR A 335 24.45 16.62 36.29
C THR A 335 23.37 16.10 37.26
N LEU A 336 23.13 14.79 37.26
CA LEU A 336 22.34 14.13 38.29
C LEU A 336 23.24 13.92 39.53
N VAL A 337 22.88 14.52 40.63
CA VAL A 337 23.58 14.34 41.91
C VAL A 337 22.77 13.39 42.78
N SER A 338 23.41 12.37 43.31
CA SER A 338 22.82 11.39 44.21
C SER A 338 23.55 11.33 45.54
N GLU A 339 22.81 11.29 46.62
CA GLU A 339 23.31 11.26 48.01
C GLU A 339 22.61 10.11 48.74
N LEU A 340 23.38 9.35 49.53
CA LEU A 340 22.82 8.34 50.42
C LEU A 340 22.62 8.98 51.81
N ILE A 341 21.39 8.88 52.36
CA ILE A 341 21.02 9.48 53.63
C ILE A 341 20.40 8.39 54.50
N GLU A 342 20.88 8.29 55.76
CA GLU A 342 20.27 7.41 56.74
C GLU A 342 18.97 8.06 57.32
N CYS A 343 18.03 7.26 57.80
CA CYS A 343 16.76 7.75 58.31
C CYS A 343 16.93 8.80 59.44
N ASP A 344 17.93 8.61 60.29
CA ASP A 344 18.21 9.52 61.46
C ASP A 344 18.76 10.89 61.05
N ASP A 345 19.31 10.99 59.84
CA ASP A 345 19.91 12.23 59.31
C ASP A 345 18.95 13.03 58.41
N LEU A 346 17.71 12.58 58.21
CA LEU A 346 16.73 13.29 57.42
C LEU A 346 16.20 14.53 58.14
N PRO A 347 16.30 15.72 57.54
CA PRO A 347 15.72 16.95 58.10
C PRO A 347 14.22 16.81 58.28
N LYS A 348 13.70 17.02 59.49
CA LYS A 348 12.27 16.83 59.84
C LYS A 348 11.28 17.68 59.02
N ASN A 349 11.77 18.66 58.23
CA ASN A 349 10.97 19.55 57.40
C ASN A 349 10.90 19.17 55.91
N ASP A 350 11.64 18.17 55.44
CA ASP A 350 11.73 17.85 54.01
C ASP A 350 10.62 16.91 53.50
N CYS A 351 9.82 16.34 54.40
CA CYS A 351 8.76 15.40 54.04
C CYS A 351 7.45 16.03 53.50
N ILE A 352 7.28 17.36 53.50
CA ILE A 352 5.97 18.02 53.31
C ILE A 352 5.94 19.11 52.22
N ASN A 353 7.01 19.42 51.50
CA ASN A 353 6.97 20.50 50.52
C ASN A 353 6.74 20.01 49.08
N LYS A 354 5.58 20.38 48.51
CA LYS A 354 5.18 20.15 47.09
C LYS A 354 6.06 20.87 46.05
N LYS A 355 7.16 21.53 46.45
CA LYS A 355 8.15 22.22 45.61
C LYS A 355 9.58 21.82 45.96
N SER A 356 9.82 20.59 46.38
CA SER A 356 11.17 20.12 46.61
C SER A 356 11.94 19.96 45.29
N THR A 357 13.12 20.52 45.22
CA THR A 357 14.06 20.39 44.10
C THR A 357 14.78 19.03 44.07
N PHE A 358 14.37 18.07 44.88
CA PHE A 358 14.96 16.73 44.97
C PHE A 358 13.91 15.63 45.07
N TYR A 359 14.34 14.40 44.73
CA TYR A 359 13.53 13.17 44.81
C TYR A 359 14.15 12.22 45.82
N LEU A 360 13.32 11.54 46.61
CA LEU A 360 13.74 10.53 47.58
C LEU A 360 13.23 9.13 47.14
N LEU A 361 14.13 8.20 47.04
CA LEU A 361 13.86 6.79 46.74
C LEU A 361 14.30 5.94 47.97
N ASP A 362 13.64 4.84 48.17
CA ASP A 362 14.10 3.83 49.11
C ASP A 362 15.25 3.06 48.45
N TYR A 363 16.47 3.26 49.01
CA TYR A 363 17.69 2.66 48.45
C TYR A 363 17.69 1.14 48.54
N ASP A 364 17.08 0.57 49.58
CA ASP A 364 17.01 -0.87 49.81
C ASP A 364 16.04 -1.61 48.87
N LYS A 365 15.15 -0.86 48.20
CA LYS A 365 14.25 -1.36 47.19
C LYS A 365 14.79 -1.36 45.74
N ILE A 366 16.04 -0.84 45.57
CA ILE A 366 16.71 -0.89 44.26
C ILE A 366 17.29 -2.28 44.06
N ILE A 367 16.97 -2.90 42.93
CA ILE A 367 17.31 -4.29 42.65
C ILE A 367 18.51 -4.38 41.71
N GLY A 368 19.58 -5.02 42.20
CA GLY A 368 20.78 -5.26 41.42
C GLY A 368 21.54 -3.99 41.04
N ARG A 369 22.08 -3.95 39.82
CA ARG A 369 22.88 -2.82 39.33
C ARG A 369 22.01 -1.68 38.84
N ALA A 370 22.15 -0.50 39.42
CA ALA A 370 21.46 0.69 38.94
C ALA A 370 22.34 1.50 37.98
N VAL A 371 21.74 2.08 36.95
CA VAL A 371 22.41 2.89 35.93
C VAL A 371 21.67 4.22 35.68
N VAL A 372 22.44 5.26 35.45
CA VAL A 372 21.92 6.54 34.92
C VAL A 372 21.99 6.48 33.41
N ARG A 373 20.89 6.81 32.73
CA ARG A 373 20.82 6.79 31.26
C ARG A 373 19.98 7.90 30.68
N SER A 374 20.14 8.13 29.39
CA SER A 374 19.17 8.89 28.59
C SER A 374 17.91 8.07 28.32
N ARG A 375 16.89 8.73 27.79
CA ARG A 375 15.62 8.09 27.42
C ARG A 375 15.81 6.99 26.36
N VAL A 376 15.05 5.88 26.50
CA VAL A 376 14.95 4.80 25.52
C VAL A 376 13.54 4.73 24.95
N PHE A 377 13.42 4.32 23.68
CA PHE A 377 12.12 4.10 23.08
C PHE A 377 11.41 2.90 23.74
N GLY A 378 10.14 3.11 24.12
CA GLY A 378 9.35 2.06 24.77
C GLY A 378 9.36 2.13 26.30
N ASP A 379 10.13 3.06 26.92
CA ASP A 379 10.15 3.25 28.37
C ASP A 379 8.76 3.37 28.98
N LYS A 380 8.56 2.61 30.06
CA LYS A 380 7.36 2.64 30.90
C LYS A 380 7.73 2.84 32.35
N ILE A 381 6.91 3.55 33.09
CA ILE A 381 7.07 3.76 34.54
C ILE A 381 5.72 3.76 35.23
N MET A 382 5.65 3.10 36.37
CA MET A 382 4.53 3.22 37.29
C MET A 382 4.91 4.27 38.33
N LEU A 383 4.47 5.51 38.13
CA LEU A 383 4.80 6.63 39.05
C LEU A 383 4.16 6.44 40.42
N LYS A 384 4.81 6.96 41.46
CA LYS A 384 4.30 7.01 42.84
C LYS A 384 2.87 7.56 42.87
N GLY A 385 1.96 6.82 43.50
CA GLY A 385 0.53 7.15 43.60
C GLY A 385 -0.31 6.72 42.39
N ARG A 386 0.23 5.92 41.47
CA ARG A 386 -0.51 5.32 40.36
C ARG A 386 -0.45 3.80 40.40
N ASN A 387 -1.57 3.14 40.03
CA ASN A 387 -1.68 1.68 40.03
C ASN A 387 -1.52 1.08 38.62
N PHE A 388 -0.94 1.81 37.66
CA PHE A 388 -0.76 1.34 36.28
C PHE A 388 0.52 1.90 35.66
N ASN A 389 1.09 1.13 34.75
CA ASN A 389 2.25 1.54 33.97
C ASN A 389 1.86 2.58 32.91
N SER A 390 2.56 3.70 32.92
CA SER A 390 2.40 4.76 31.93
C SER A 390 3.56 4.76 30.93
N SER A 391 3.25 5.01 29.66
CA SER A 391 4.30 5.26 28.66
C SER A 391 5.01 6.57 28.98
N VAL A 392 6.32 6.53 29.15
CA VAL A 392 7.17 7.70 29.36
C VAL A 392 7.00 8.72 28.24
N LYS A 393 6.86 8.27 26.99
CA LYS A 393 6.59 9.15 25.83
C LYS A 393 5.35 10.02 26.04
N LYS A 394 4.26 9.44 26.54
CA LYS A 394 3.01 10.16 26.80
C LYS A 394 3.21 11.20 27.90
N LEU A 395 3.83 10.80 29.01
CA LEU A 395 4.08 11.67 30.14
C LEU A 395 4.98 12.87 29.79
N ILE A 396 6.05 12.64 29.02
CA ILE A 396 6.95 13.70 28.55
C ILE A 396 6.18 14.67 27.63
N ASN A 397 5.38 14.18 26.71
CA ASN A 397 4.63 15.03 25.78
C ASN A 397 3.60 15.92 26.49
N GLU A 398 3.04 15.46 27.60
CA GLU A 398 2.05 16.18 28.39
C GLU A 398 2.68 17.25 29.33
N LYS A 399 3.90 17.00 29.82
CA LYS A 399 4.47 17.79 30.94
C LYS A 399 5.72 18.58 30.58
N ILE A 400 6.47 18.18 29.52
CA ILE A 400 7.81 18.68 29.28
C ILE A 400 7.90 19.40 27.93
N PRO A 401 8.43 20.63 27.90
CA PRO A 401 8.67 21.38 26.66
C PRO A 401 9.55 20.62 25.68
N SER A 402 9.29 20.75 24.38
CA SER A 402 9.97 19.97 23.33
C SER A 402 11.50 20.12 23.35
N ALA A 403 12.00 21.29 23.68
CA ALA A 403 13.45 21.58 23.73
C ALA A 403 14.21 20.84 24.86
N GLN A 404 13.51 20.37 25.89
CA GLN A 404 14.14 19.72 27.06
C GLN A 404 14.00 18.19 27.03
N ARG A 405 13.25 17.62 26.09
CA ARG A 405 12.87 16.21 26.08
C ARG A 405 14.03 15.25 25.83
N ASP A 406 15.07 15.69 25.17
CA ASP A 406 16.19 14.86 24.74
C ASP A 406 17.33 14.78 25.76
N THR A 407 17.32 15.68 26.80
CA THR A 407 18.35 15.77 27.83
C THR A 407 17.85 15.38 29.22
N LEU A 408 16.86 14.51 29.30
CA LEU A 408 16.31 14.03 30.57
C LEU A 408 17.09 12.82 31.08
N HIS A 409 17.39 12.84 32.39
CA HIS A 409 18.03 11.74 33.11
C HIS A 409 16.97 10.71 33.54
N PHE A 410 17.32 9.45 33.37
CA PHE A 410 16.60 8.30 33.88
C PHE A 410 17.52 7.46 34.75
N ILE A 411 16.96 6.84 35.80
CA ILE A 411 17.64 5.76 36.51
C ILE A 411 16.85 4.49 36.30
N GLU A 412 17.57 3.44 36.00
CA GLU A 412 17.05 2.10 35.77
C GLU A 412 17.85 1.10 36.61
N ASP A 413 17.16 0.14 37.18
CA ASP A 413 17.76 -1.04 37.79
C ASP A 413 17.37 -2.30 36.98
N GLU A 414 17.63 -3.51 37.52
CA GLU A 414 17.37 -4.76 36.79
C GLU A 414 15.89 -5.03 36.52
N GLU A 415 14.96 -4.39 37.24
CA GLU A 415 13.51 -4.49 37.00
C GLU A 415 12.92 -3.35 36.16
N GLY A 416 13.72 -2.34 35.79
CA GLY A 416 13.31 -1.27 34.90
C GLY A 416 13.46 0.15 35.48
N THR A 417 12.76 1.11 34.87
CA THR A 417 12.91 2.53 35.21
C THR A 417 12.39 2.83 36.62
N ILE A 418 13.27 3.35 37.49
CA ILE A 418 12.95 3.75 38.88
C ILE A 418 12.82 5.25 39.09
N PHE A 419 13.44 6.06 38.22
CA PHE A 419 13.36 7.50 38.23
C PHE A 419 13.34 8.07 36.83
N ALA A 420 12.58 9.12 36.64
CA ALA A 420 12.58 9.93 35.42
C ALA A 420 12.51 11.41 35.80
N GLU A 421 13.50 12.20 35.33
CA GLU A 421 13.60 13.63 35.55
C GLU A 421 12.31 14.35 35.19
N ASP A 422 11.84 15.25 36.06
CA ASP A 422 10.60 16.03 35.96
C ASP A 422 9.29 15.22 35.91
N LEU A 423 9.37 13.91 35.93
CA LEU A 423 8.20 13.02 35.98
C LEU A 423 8.00 12.40 37.36
N GLY A 424 9.11 11.99 38.03
CA GLY A 424 9.06 11.43 39.37
C GLY A 424 9.71 10.05 39.50
N ILE A 425 9.42 9.41 40.64
CA ILE A 425 9.94 8.08 41.00
C ILE A 425 8.91 6.98 40.74
N ALA A 426 9.40 5.76 40.56
CA ALA A 426 8.52 4.59 40.46
C ALA A 426 7.88 4.22 41.80
N GLN A 427 6.65 3.73 41.78
CA GLN A 427 5.90 3.33 42.98
C GLN A 427 6.64 2.27 43.80
N ARG A 428 7.34 1.32 43.17
CA ARG A 428 8.04 0.23 43.85
C ARG A 428 9.25 0.68 44.68
N VAL A 429 9.88 1.78 44.32
CA VAL A 429 11.02 2.37 45.06
C VAL A 429 10.61 3.60 45.88
N ALA A 430 9.31 3.81 46.05
CA ALA A 430 8.81 4.90 46.88
C ALA A 430 9.13 4.60 48.37
N PRO A 431 9.63 5.59 49.13
CA PRO A 431 9.82 5.43 50.55
C PRO A 431 8.51 5.21 51.30
N ASP A 432 8.60 4.42 52.37
CA ASP A 432 7.54 4.15 53.33
C ASP A 432 8.09 4.27 54.79
N GLU A 433 7.25 3.89 55.77
CA GLU A 433 7.62 3.97 57.21
C GLU A 433 8.74 3.00 57.61
N MET A 434 9.05 1.99 56.76
CA MET A 434 10.11 1.00 57.04
C MET A 434 11.45 1.38 56.37
N THR A 435 11.48 2.44 55.57
CA THR A 435 12.67 2.84 54.80
C THR A 435 13.77 3.33 55.76
N LYS A 436 14.93 2.67 55.72
CA LYS A 436 16.10 3.02 56.55
C LYS A 436 17.13 3.88 55.82
N ARG A 437 17.31 3.62 54.51
CA ARG A 437 18.27 4.33 53.67
C ARG A 437 17.59 5.00 52.50
N PHE A 438 17.83 6.26 52.31
CA PHE A 438 17.24 7.07 51.27
C PHE A 438 18.27 7.42 50.21
N LEU A 439 17.97 7.20 48.93
CA LEU A 439 18.71 7.80 47.84
C LEU A 439 18.05 9.13 47.46
N ARG A 440 18.72 10.23 47.84
CA ARG A 440 18.31 11.58 47.45
C ARG A 440 18.89 11.91 46.10
N ILE A 441 18.05 12.37 45.19
CA ILE A 441 18.41 12.72 43.81
C ILE A 441 17.97 14.16 43.53
N HIS A 442 18.86 14.94 42.96
CA HIS A 442 18.54 16.25 42.39
C HIS A 442 19.31 16.49 41.09
N ILE A 443 18.78 17.36 40.25
CA ILE A 443 19.41 17.75 38.99
C ILE A 443 20.06 19.11 39.18
N LYS A 444 21.33 19.20 38.85
CA LYS A 444 22.12 20.44 38.86
C LYS A 444 22.41 20.86 37.43
N THR A 445 22.03 22.07 37.06
CA THR A 445 22.42 22.67 35.77
C THR A 445 23.83 23.24 35.91
N ASN A 446 24.69 22.91 34.96
CA ASN A 446 26.12 23.32 34.97
C ASN A 446 26.27 24.74 34.47
#